data_b41cab806543b21e1d465be7a7419674
#
_entry.id   b41cab806543b21e1d465be7a7419674
#
_cell.length_a   1.000
_cell.length_b   1.000
_cell.length_c   1.000
_cell.angle_alpha   90.00
_cell.angle_beta   90.00
_cell.angle_gamma   90.00
#
_symmetry.space_group_name_H-M   'P 1'
#
loop_
_entity.id
_entity.type
_entity.pdbx_description
1 polymer ?
#
loop_
_entity_poly.entity_id
_entity_poly.type
_entity_poly.pdbx_seq_one_letter_code
_entity_poly.pdbx_strand_id
1 'polypeptide(L)'
;MHTYPPTLEILPLAKPVDCTASVPGSKSITNRALVLAALAPMDVDCVLVGALRSEDTEVMVTALQTLGFDIEPNWNAPEPTIRFRFQKKHRVIPAASAELFVANSGTSMRFLTAMVATGEGRYRLDGVERMRERPIRDLLDALNQLDGVRAISEVRMGVHPSLSRRRALRAGLYTSAPA
;
A
#
# COMPACT_ATOMS: atom_id res chain seq x y z
N MET A 1 21.71 -13.16 5.20
CA MET A 1 20.50 -14.04 5.27
C MET A 1 20.82 -15.16 6.24
N HIS A 2 20.05 -15.32 7.28
CA HIS A 2 20.17 -16.49 8.17
C HIS A 2 19.55 -17.68 7.46
N THR A 3 20.35 -18.71 7.18
CA THR A 3 19.87 -19.97 6.62
C THR A 3 19.45 -20.86 7.80
N TYR A 4 18.16 -21.11 7.94
CA TYR A 4 17.65 -22.02 8.94
C TYR A 4 17.76 -23.47 8.44
N PRO A 5 17.99 -24.46 9.32
CA PRO A 5 17.96 -25.87 8.94
C PRO A 5 16.53 -26.28 8.52
N PRO A 6 16.38 -27.36 7.72
CA PRO A 6 15.07 -27.82 7.27
C PRO A 6 14.14 -28.24 8.43
N THR A 7 14.72 -28.63 9.54
CA THR A 7 14.02 -28.96 10.78
C THR A 7 14.70 -28.30 11.95
N LEU A 8 13.92 -27.71 12.85
CA LEU A 8 14.39 -27.10 14.09
C LEU A 8 13.74 -27.81 15.27
N GLU A 9 14.56 -28.36 16.15
CA GLU A 9 14.07 -28.92 17.41
C GLU A 9 13.68 -27.79 18.37
N ILE A 10 12.46 -27.81 18.86
CA ILE A 10 11.98 -26.87 19.87
C ILE A 10 11.99 -27.55 21.22
N LEU A 11 12.92 -27.15 22.09
CA LEU A 11 12.97 -27.59 23.46
C LEU A 11 11.97 -26.83 24.33
N PRO A 12 11.06 -27.52 25.03
CA PRO A 12 10.15 -26.86 25.96
C PRO A 12 10.92 -26.14 27.06
N LEU A 13 10.45 -24.95 27.43
CA LEU A 13 11.03 -24.18 28.53
C LEU A 13 10.68 -24.85 29.85
N ALA A 14 11.70 -25.15 30.67
CA ALA A 14 11.54 -25.79 32.00
C ALA A 14 11.12 -24.79 33.10
N LYS A 15 11.26 -23.47 32.83
CA LYS A 15 10.92 -22.39 33.77
C LYS A 15 10.27 -21.23 33.00
N PRO A 16 9.45 -20.40 33.66
CA PRO A 16 8.95 -19.14 33.07
C PRO A 16 10.12 -18.29 32.56
N VAL A 17 9.92 -17.63 31.41
CA VAL A 17 10.90 -16.69 30.84
C VAL A 17 10.74 -15.35 31.55
N ASP A 18 11.85 -14.83 32.06
CA ASP A 18 11.97 -13.45 32.57
C ASP A 18 13.01 -12.72 31.70
N CYS A 19 12.55 -12.05 30.65
CA CYS A 19 13.40 -11.30 29.74
C CYS A 19 12.63 -10.17 29.06
N THR A 20 13.37 -9.17 28.59
CA THR A 20 12.85 -8.12 27.71
C THR A 20 13.23 -8.44 26.28
N ALA A 21 12.24 -8.57 25.39
CA ALA A 21 12.47 -8.77 23.97
C ALA A 21 12.15 -7.50 23.18
N SER A 22 13.11 -7.06 22.36
CA SER A 22 12.84 -6.03 21.36
C SER A 22 12.27 -6.66 20.10
N VAL A 23 11.16 -6.11 19.62
CA VAL A 23 10.53 -6.54 18.37
C VAL A 23 10.63 -5.44 17.31
N PRO A 24 10.76 -5.77 16.02
CA PRO A 24 10.75 -4.78 14.96
C PRO A 24 9.38 -4.11 14.86
N GLY A 25 9.33 -2.96 14.18
CA GLY A 25 8.08 -2.26 13.91
C GLY A 25 7.05 -3.14 13.18
N SER A 26 5.79 -2.78 13.26
CA SER A 26 4.70 -3.51 12.62
C SER A 26 4.47 -3.05 11.19
N LYS A 27 4.52 -3.96 10.22
CA LYS A 27 4.17 -3.70 8.81
C LYS A 27 2.77 -3.07 8.69
N SER A 28 1.81 -3.64 9.38
CA SER A 28 0.42 -3.18 9.35
C SER A 28 0.24 -1.78 9.91
N ILE A 29 0.95 -1.44 10.97
CA ILE A 29 0.90 -0.10 11.57
C ILE A 29 1.62 0.89 10.64
N THR A 30 2.81 0.54 10.14
CA THR A 30 3.57 1.39 9.22
C THR A 30 2.76 1.76 7.98
N ASN A 31 2.12 0.80 7.31
CA ASN A 31 1.30 1.09 6.12
C ASN A 31 0.09 1.99 6.42
N ARG A 32 -0.56 1.83 7.57
CA ARG A 32 -1.65 2.73 7.99
C ARG A 32 -1.15 4.14 8.28
N ALA A 33 -0.03 4.24 9.02
CA ALA A 33 0.57 5.52 9.35
C ALA A 33 1.00 6.29 8.09
N LEU A 34 1.55 5.60 7.08
CA LEU A 34 1.91 6.19 5.79
C LEU A 34 0.69 6.80 5.07
N VAL A 35 -0.42 6.08 5.00
CA VAL A 35 -1.65 6.59 4.37
C VAL A 35 -2.24 7.76 5.16
N LEU A 36 -2.28 7.67 6.48
CA LEU A 36 -2.77 8.75 7.34
C LEU A 36 -1.90 9.99 7.22
N ALA A 37 -0.57 9.85 7.24
CA ALA A 37 0.35 10.96 7.05
C ALA A 37 0.18 11.63 5.66
N ALA A 38 -0.02 10.82 4.61
CA ALA A 38 -0.25 11.35 3.27
C ALA A 38 -1.57 12.14 3.14
N LEU A 39 -2.64 11.71 3.82
CA LEU A 39 -3.95 12.35 3.77
C LEU A 39 -4.13 13.47 4.80
N ALA A 40 -3.28 13.54 5.81
CA ALA A 40 -3.40 14.56 6.86
C ALA A 40 -3.33 15.98 6.27
N PRO A 41 -4.18 16.90 6.75
CA PRO A 41 -4.06 18.33 6.45
C PRO A 41 -2.88 18.89 7.26
N MET A 42 -1.66 18.66 6.77
CA MET A 42 -0.45 19.09 7.46
C MET A 42 0.03 20.44 6.92
N ASP A 43 0.39 21.31 7.82
CA ASP A 43 1.12 22.56 7.59
C ASP A 43 2.58 22.47 8.06
N VAL A 44 2.99 21.32 8.54
CA VAL A 44 4.34 21.00 9.05
C VAL A 44 4.79 19.62 8.58
N ASP A 45 6.10 19.39 8.59
CA ASP A 45 6.67 18.06 8.34
C ASP A 45 6.17 17.03 9.35
N CYS A 46 5.89 15.83 8.88
CA CYS A 46 5.57 14.68 9.72
C CYS A 46 6.68 13.64 9.64
N VAL A 47 7.08 13.06 10.76
CA VAL A 47 8.08 11.99 10.81
C VAL A 47 7.48 10.76 11.48
N LEU A 48 7.46 9.67 10.78
CA LEU A 48 7.14 8.35 11.33
C LEU A 48 8.44 7.74 11.86
N VAL A 49 8.44 7.35 13.13
CA VAL A 49 9.57 6.74 13.82
C VAL A 49 9.28 5.28 14.12
N GLY A 50 10.28 4.40 14.05
CA GLY A 50 10.11 2.95 14.25
C GLY A 50 9.39 2.25 13.10
N ALA A 51 9.46 2.79 11.91
CA ALA A 51 8.84 2.20 10.73
C ALA A 51 9.49 0.85 10.37
N LEU A 52 8.67 -0.18 10.11
CA LEU A 52 9.21 -1.45 9.63
C LEU A 52 9.63 -1.33 8.17
N ARG A 53 10.87 -1.69 7.86
CA ARG A 53 11.31 -1.92 6.49
C ARG A 53 10.87 -3.30 6.01
N SER A 54 10.08 -3.38 4.97
CA SER A 54 9.64 -4.60 4.30
C SER A 54 9.24 -4.29 2.86
N GLU A 55 9.14 -5.31 2.00
CA GLU A 55 8.67 -5.12 0.63
C GLU A 55 7.34 -4.33 0.57
N ASP A 56 6.38 -4.68 1.43
CA ASP A 56 5.07 -4.01 1.46
C ASP A 56 5.17 -2.52 1.82
N THR A 57 6.06 -2.15 2.74
CA THR A 57 6.22 -0.75 3.18
C THR A 57 7.05 0.06 2.19
N GLU A 58 8.06 -0.54 1.57
CA GLU A 58 8.83 0.09 0.49
C GLU A 58 7.95 0.36 -0.74
N VAL A 59 7.11 -0.61 -1.11
CA VAL A 59 6.11 -0.47 -2.18
C VAL A 59 5.12 0.64 -1.86
N MET A 60 4.63 0.74 -0.63
CA MET A 60 3.72 1.81 -0.21
C MET A 60 4.39 3.19 -0.31
N VAL A 61 5.63 3.33 0.17
CA VAL A 61 6.40 4.58 0.04
C VAL A 61 6.57 4.97 -1.42
N THR A 62 6.99 4.03 -2.28
CA THR A 62 7.18 4.28 -3.71
C THR A 62 5.86 4.71 -4.39
N ALA A 63 4.76 4.05 -4.06
CA ALA A 63 3.45 4.39 -4.60
C ALA A 63 3.01 5.81 -4.19
N LEU A 64 3.22 6.19 -2.93
CA LEU A 64 2.91 7.53 -2.44
C LEU A 64 3.82 8.60 -3.08
N GLN A 65 5.10 8.32 -3.29
CA GLN A 65 6.01 9.20 -4.05
C GLN A 65 5.53 9.37 -5.50
N THR A 66 5.09 8.29 -6.15
CA THR A 66 4.52 8.33 -7.51
C THR A 66 3.22 9.16 -7.55
N LEU A 67 2.45 9.19 -6.48
CA LEU A 67 1.28 10.06 -6.31
C LEU A 67 1.65 11.54 -6.04
N GLY A 68 2.95 11.85 -5.96
CA GLY A 68 3.48 13.21 -5.82
C GLY A 68 3.65 13.68 -4.38
N PHE A 69 3.61 12.78 -3.40
CA PHE A 69 3.96 13.13 -2.02
C PHE A 69 5.47 13.17 -1.84
N ASP A 70 5.97 14.18 -1.13
CA ASP A 70 7.39 14.32 -0.81
C ASP A 70 7.72 13.51 0.44
N ILE A 71 8.32 12.34 0.22
CA ILE A 71 8.57 11.34 1.26
C ILE A 71 10.02 10.90 1.21
N GLU A 72 10.72 11.02 2.33
CA GLU A 72 12.11 10.58 2.49
C GLU A 72 12.19 9.45 3.53
N PRO A 73 12.37 8.19 3.11
CA PRO A 73 12.61 7.09 4.02
C PRO A 73 14.10 7.01 4.40
N ASN A 74 14.39 6.88 5.67
CA ASN A 74 15.71 6.52 6.20
C ASN A 74 15.66 5.13 6.85
N TRP A 75 15.77 4.11 6.01
CA TRP A 75 15.71 2.71 6.42
C TRP A 75 16.96 2.21 7.17
N ASN A 76 18.07 2.95 7.08
CA ASN A 76 19.35 2.54 7.63
C ASN A 76 19.65 3.19 8.99
N ALA A 77 18.75 4.03 9.50
CA ALA A 77 18.87 4.55 10.85
C ALA A 77 18.74 3.41 11.89
N PRO A 78 19.36 3.55 13.08
CA PRO A 78 19.18 2.58 14.17
C PRO A 78 17.70 2.36 14.50
N GLU A 79 16.89 3.39 14.40
CA GLU A 79 15.45 3.37 14.41
C GLU A 79 14.97 3.94 13.05
N PRO A 80 14.45 3.11 12.13
CA PRO A 80 14.04 3.57 10.81
C PRO A 80 13.00 4.66 10.87
N THR A 81 13.17 5.71 10.06
CA THR A 81 12.26 6.85 9.99
C THR A 81 11.76 7.09 8.58
N ILE A 82 10.57 7.66 8.46
CA ILE A 82 10.01 8.11 7.19
C ILE A 82 9.50 9.53 7.39
N ARG A 83 10.10 10.48 6.68
CA ARG A 83 9.74 11.89 6.73
C ARG A 83 8.81 12.24 5.58
N PHE A 84 7.69 12.86 5.90
CA PHE A 84 6.83 13.56 4.95
C PHE A 84 7.15 15.03 5.05
N ARG A 85 7.59 15.63 3.95
CA ARG A 85 7.82 17.07 3.88
C ARG A 85 6.52 17.78 3.57
N PHE A 86 6.28 18.87 4.26
CA PHE A 86 5.13 19.71 3.99
C PHE A 86 5.18 20.25 2.55
N GLN A 87 4.08 20.10 1.86
CA GLN A 87 3.84 20.73 0.57
C GLN A 87 2.46 21.40 0.60
N LYS A 88 2.39 22.66 0.18
CA LYS A 88 1.10 23.32 0.00
C LYS A 88 0.34 22.59 -1.11
N LYS A 89 -0.64 21.79 -0.71
CA LYS A 89 -1.41 20.97 -1.64
C LYS A 89 -2.57 21.78 -2.22
N HIS A 90 -2.72 21.72 -3.52
CA HIS A 90 -3.92 22.22 -4.21
C HIS A 90 -4.95 21.10 -4.41
N ARG A 91 -4.53 19.83 -4.23
CA ARG A 91 -5.33 18.62 -4.38
C ARG A 91 -5.04 17.66 -3.24
N VAL A 92 -6.02 16.82 -2.87
CA VAL A 92 -5.83 15.76 -1.86
C VAL A 92 -4.74 14.78 -2.32
N ILE A 93 -4.81 14.35 -3.59
CA ILE A 93 -3.75 13.58 -4.25
C ILE A 93 -3.04 14.53 -5.22
N PRO A 94 -1.74 14.80 -5.05
CA PRO A 94 -1.02 15.78 -5.89
C PRO A 94 -1.02 15.43 -7.38
N ALA A 95 -0.77 14.16 -7.74
CA ALA A 95 -0.75 13.72 -9.13
C ALA A 95 -2.17 13.63 -9.71
N ALA A 96 -2.37 14.16 -10.92
CA ALA A 96 -3.62 14.02 -11.67
C ALA A 96 -3.76 12.65 -12.35
N SER A 97 -2.65 11.91 -12.51
CA SER A 97 -2.64 10.54 -13.02
C SER A 97 -1.40 9.81 -12.51
N ALA A 98 -1.53 8.51 -12.24
CA ALA A 98 -0.41 7.67 -11.84
C ALA A 98 -0.68 6.19 -12.18
N GLU A 99 0.40 5.46 -12.46
CA GLU A 99 0.42 4.00 -12.48
C GLU A 99 1.19 3.50 -11.26
N LEU A 100 0.55 2.72 -10.43
CA LEU A 100 1.08 2.24 -9.16
C LEU A 100 1.30 0.74 -9.23
N PHE A 101 2.53 0.30 -8.99
CA PHE A 101 2.86 -1.12 -8.89
C PHE A 101 3.00 -1.49 -7.42
N VAL A 102 2.15 -2.40 -6.93
CA VAL A 102 2.07 -2.76 -5.52
C VAL A 102 2.62 -4.16 -5.21
N ALA A 103 3.41 -4.74 -6.13
CA ALA A 103 4.00 -6.06 -6.01
C ALA A 103 2.97 -7.12 -5.55
N ASN A 104 3.22 -7.82 -4.43
CA ASN A 104 2.27 -8.77 -3.83
C ASN A 104 1.59 -8.21 -2.56
N SER A 105 1.63 -6.89 -2.35
CA SER A 105 1.07 -6.26 -1.15
C SER A 105 -0.44 -6.03 -1.24
N GLY A 106 -1.21 -6.97 -0.70
CA GLY A 106 -2.67 -6.85 -0.64
C GLY A 106 -3.15 -5.68 0.23
N THR A 107 -2.38 -5.28 1.23
CA THR A 107 -2.65 -4.10 2.07
C THR A 107 -2.48 -2.83 1.25
N SER A 108 -1.35 -2.69 0.53
CA SER A 108 -1.08 -1.53 -0.31
C SER A 108 -2.12 -1.40 -1.43
N MET A 109 -2.47 -2.51 -2.11
CA MET A 109 -3.52 -2.51 -3.13
C MET A 109 -4.84 -1.92 -2.59
N ARG A 110 -5.33 -2.40 -1.46
CA ARG A 110 -6.63 -1.96 -0.91
C ARG A 110 -6.58 -0.53 -0.37
N PHE A 111 -5.53 -0.19 0.36
CA PHE A 111 -5.41 1.14 0.96
C PHE A 111 -5.22 2.22 -0.10
N LEU A 112 -4.35 1.99 -1.09
CA LEU A 112 -4.15 2.94 -2.17
C LEU A 112 -5.41 3.05 -3.06
N THR A 113 -6.12 1.96 -3.33
CA THR A 113 -7.39 2.00 -4.06
C THR A 113 -8.41 2.90 -3.35
N ALA A 114 -8.57 2.76 -2.03
CA ALA A 114 -9.47 3.62 -1.27
C ALA A 114 -8.94 5.07 -1.18
N MET A 115 -7.64 5.25 -1.00
CA MET A 115 -7.01 6.56 -0.89
C MET A 115 -7.15 7.37 -2.17
N VAL A 116 -6.86 6.79 -3.35
CA VAL A 116 -6.93 7.55 -4.62
C VAL A 116 -8.37 7.88 -5.02
N ALA A 117 -9.37 7.18 -4.46
CA ALA A 117 -10.78 7.54 -4.63
C ALA A 117 -11.15 8.88 -3.94
N THR A 118 -10.31 9.39 -3.03
CA THR A 118 -10.50 10.73 -2.43
C THR A 118 -9.91 11.86 -3.27
N GLY A 119 -9.17 11.54 -4.32
CA GLY A 119 -8.53 12.51 -5.21
C GLY A 119 -9.29 12.71 -6.51
N GLU A 120 -8.87 13.71 -7.27
CA GLU A 120 -9.38 13.98 -8.62
C GLU A 120 -8.33 13.55 -9.65
N GLY A 121 -8.56 12.42 -10.34
CA GLY A 121 -7.55 11.95 -11.29
C GLY A 121 -7.83 10.57 -11.86
N ARG A 122 -6.83 10.03 -12.55
CA ARG A 122 -6.85 8.70 -13.14
C ARG A 122 -5.71 7.87 -12.58
N TYR A 123 -6.04 6.83 -11.86
CA TYR A 123 -5.05 6.00 -11.18
C TYR A 123 -5.22 4.55 -11.58
N ARG A 124 -4.12 3.92 -11.93
CA ARG A 124 -4.08 2.50 -12.27
C ARG A 124 -3.20 1.78 -11.26
N LEU A 125 -3.74 0.75 -10.65
CA LEU A 125 -3.00 -0.07 -9.70
C LEU A 125 -2.79 -1.46 -10.30
N ASP A 126 -1.55 -1.97 -10.24
CA ASP A 126 -1.20 -3.30 -10.70
C ASP A 126 -0.23 -3.98 -9.72
N GLY A 127 -0.09 -5.28 -9.83
CA GLY A 127 0.83 -6.07 -9.03
C GLY A 127 1.33 -7.30 -9.77
N VAL A 128 2.04 -8.17 -9.07
CA VAL A 128 2.46 -9.46 -9.62
C VAL A 128 1.24 -10.36 -9.92
N GLU A 129 1.44 -11.42 -10.71
CA GLU A 129 0.37 -12.32 -11.15
C GLU A 129 -0.52 -12.80 -9.98
N ARG A 130 0.10 -13.22 -8.87
CA ARG A 130 -0.63 -13.64 -7.66
C ARG A 130 -1.47 -12.52 -7.04
N MET A 131 -1.06 -11.25 -7.17
CA MET A 131 -1.85 -10.11 -6.68
C MET A 131 -3.10 -9.91 -7.53
N ARG A 132 -3.01 -10.16 -8.83
CA ARG A 132 -4.12 -10.07 -9.79
C ARG A 132 -5.22 -11.09 -9.56
N GLU A 133 -4.94 -12.19 -8.84
CA GLU A 133 -5.90 -13.22 -8.48
C GLU A 133 -6.69 -12.89 -7.21
N ARG A 134 -6.22 -11.92 -6.40
CA ARG A 134 -6.83 -11.59 -5.12
C ARG A 134 -8.15 -10.82 -5.29
N PRO A 135 -9.19 -11.18 -4.52
CA PRO A 135 -10.48 -10.51 -4.62
C PRO A 135 -10.38 -9.05 -4.14
N ILE A 136 -10.89 -8.12 -4.95
CA ILE A 136 -11.00 -6.69 -4.63
C ILE A 136 -12.38 -6.14 -4.96
N ARG A 137 -13.26 -6.97 -5.53
CA ARG A 137 -14.56 -6.55 -6.04
C ARG A 137 -15.40 -5.81 -5.00
N ASP A 138 -15.51 -6.34 -3.79
CA ASP A 138 -16.35 -5.74 -2.74
C ASP A 138 -15.92 -4.29 -2.42
N LEU A 139 -14.61 -4.02 -2.45
CA LEU A 139 -14.09 -2.66 -2.29
C LEU A 139 -14.46 -1.78 -3.48
N LEU A 140 -14.32 -2.27 -4.71
CA LEU A 140 -14.67 -1.51 -5.91
C LEU A 140 -16.18 -1.21 -5.95
N ASP A 141 -17.02 -2.19 -5.61
CA ASP A 141 -18.47 -2.03 -5.56
C ASP A 141 -18.88 -1.00 -4.49
N ALA A 142 -18.22 -0.99 -3.34
CA ALA A 142 -18.42 0.02 -2.30
C ALA A 142 -17.99 1.42 -2.77
N LEU A 143 -16.82 1.55 -3.40
CA LEU A 143 -16.33 2.84 -3.91
C LEU A 143 -17.20 3.40 -5.03
N ASN A 144 -17.78 2.55 -5.87
CA ASN A 144 -18.69 2.97 -6.93
C ASN A 144 -20.05 3.51 -6.42
N GLN A 145 -20.33 3.41 -5.12
CA GLN A 145 -21.48 4.06 -4.49
C GLN A 145 -21.20 5.52 -4.12
N LEU A 146 -19.94 5.96 -4.18
CA LEU A 146 -19.54 7.33 -3.91
C LEU A 146 -19.71 8.18 -5.17
N ASP A 147 -20.27 9.37 -5.01
CA ASP A 147 -20.43 10.32 -6.12
C ASP A 147 -19.07 10.70 -6.73
N GLY A 148 -19.00 10.70 -8.06
CA GLY A 148 -17.78 11.06 -8.80
C GLY A 148 -16.69 10.00 -8.83
N VAL A 149 -16.87 8.83 -8.20
CA VAL A 149 -15.91 7.73 -8.22
C VAL A 149 -16.34 6.67 -9.23
N ARG A 150 -15.41 6.27 -10.10
CA ARG A 150 -15.56 5.12 -10.98
C ARG A 150 -14.40 4.17 -10.80
N ALA A 151 -14.64 3.04 -10.14
CA ALA A 151 -13.67 2.00 -9.86
C ALA A 151 -13.98 0.76 -10.70
N ILE A 152 -13.02 0.29 -11.52
CA ILE A 152 -13.21 -0.88 -12.38
C ILE A 152 -12.05 -1.86 -12.19
N SER A 153 -12.32 -3.16 -12.32
CA SER A 153 -11.30 -4.18 -12.46
C SER A 153 -11.18 -4.56 -13.93
N GLU A 154 -9.97 -4.52 -14.48
CA GLU A 154 -9.69 -4.94 -15.85
C GLU A 154 -9.63 -6.47 -15.99
N VAL A 155 -9.68 -7.21 -14.87
CA VAL A 155 -9.80 -8.66 -14.86
C VAL A 155 -11.25 -9.07 -14.79
N ARG A 156 -11.71 -9.75 -15.81
CA ARG A 156 -12.97 -10.48 -15.75
C ARG A 156 -12.80 -11.71 -14.86
N MET A 157 -13.30 -11.68 -13.64
CA MET A 157 -13.52 -12.91 -12.88
C MET A 157 -14.64 -13.69 -13.57
N GLY A 158 -14.33 -14.89 -14.06
CA GLY A 158 -15.34 -15.84 -14.51
C GLY A 158 -15.18 -16.41 -15.90
N VAL A 159 -13.98 -16.57 -16.43
CA VAL A 159 -13.76 -17.44 -17.60
C VAL A 159 -12.73 -18.50 -17.23
N HIS A 160 -13.18 -19.77 -17.25
CA HIS A 160 -12.37 -20.98 -17.14
C HIS A 160 -11.09 -20.89 -18.01
N PRO A 161 -9.94 -21.45 -17.60
CA PRO A 161 -8.66 -21.30 -18.27
C PRO A 161 -8.51 -22.23 -19.50
N SER A 162 -9.43 -22.13 -20.43
CA SER A 162 -9.30 -22.83 -21.71
C SER A 162 -9.59 -21.89 -22.86
N LEU A 163 -8.75 -20.92 -23.08
CA LEU A 163 -8.48 -20.28 -24.38
C LEU A 163 -7.88 -18.87 -24.18
N SER A 164 -6.55 -18.87 -24.26
CA SER A 164 -5.69 -17.80 -24.77
C SER A 164 -6.19 -16.35 -24.71
N ARG A 165 -5.67 -15.62 -23.84
CA ARG A 165 -4.95 -14.34 -23.94
C ARG A 165 -4.79 -13.76 -22.54
N ARG A 166 -3.57 -13.83 -22.03
CA ARG A 166 -3.14 -13.22 -20.78
C ARG A 166 -3.41 -11.70 -20.85
N ARG A 167 -4.47 -11.25 -20.25
CA ARG A 167 -4.72 -9.82 -20.01
C ARG A 167 -4.39 -9.51 -18.56
N ALA A 168 -3.42 -8.64 -18.37
CA ALA A 168 -3.02 -8.17 -17.07
C ALA A 168 -4.22 -7.55 -16.30
N LEU A 169 -4.25 -7.79 -15.00
CA LEU A 169 -5.14 -7.11 -14.07
C LEU A 169 -4.78 -5.63 -14.07
N ARG A 170 -5.72 -4.81 -14.51
CA ARG A 170 -5.61 -3.36 -14.40
C ARG A 170 -6.82 -2.88 -13.64
N ALA A 171 -6.64 -2.48 -12.38
CA ALA A 171 -7.66 -1.71 -11.69
C ALA A 171 -7.47 -0.25 -12.11
N GLY A 172 -8.44 0.33 -12.79
CA GLY A 172 -8.44 1.75 -13.13
C GLY A 172 -9.44 2.47 -12.23
N LEU A 173 -8.99 3.44 -11.45
CA LEU A 173 -9.84 4.38 -10.74
C LEU A 173 -9.91 5.67 -11.54
N TYR A 174 -11.11 6.07 -11.89
CA TYR A 174 -11.40 7.34 -12.53
C TYR A 174 -12.23 8.16 -11.57
N THR A 175 -11.71 9.28 -11.10
CA THR A 175 -12.50 10.29 -10.38
C THR A 175 -12.72 11.45 -11.31
N SER A 176 -13.98 11.76 -11.62
CA SER A 176 -14.34 12.98 -12.35
C SER A 176 -14.77 14.04 -11.35
N ALA A 177 -14.26 15.27 -11.51
CA ALA A 177 -14.88 16.39 -10.81
C ALA A 177 -16.36 16.51 -11.23
N PRO A 178 -17.28 16.84 -10.31
CA PRO A 178 -18.64 17.19 -10.70
C PRO A 178 -18.61 18.37 -11.65
N ALA A 179 -19.44 18.31 -12.70
CA ALA A 179 -19.62 19.37 -13.67
C ALA A 179 -20.26 20.60 -13.02
#